data_c7a27079b7d929807b284882f59dfdbf
#
_entry.id   c7a27079b7d929807b284882f59dfdbf
#
_cell.length_a   1.000
_cell.length_b   1.000
_cell.length_c   1.000
_cell.angle_alpha   90.00
_cell.angle_beta   90.00
_cell.angle_gamma   90.00
#
_symmetry.space_group_name_H-M   'P 1'
#
loop_
_entity.id
_entity.type
_entity.pdbx_description
1 polymer ?
#
loop_
_entity_poly.entity_id
_entity_poly.type
_entity_poly.pdbx_seq_one_letter_code
_entity_poly.pdbx_strand_id
1 'polypeptide(L)'
;MMTNDINEIVFRGLVSILEGQSRSNWTGTMTNLTTALNRVLSKRQRSLLPGSPAALRVVINRVVNRIRNRGVSVRFIRSTDHSRTRYVRFTR
;
A
#
# COMPACT_ATOMS: atom_id res chain seq x y z
N MET A 1 -4.12 10.64 -20.32
CA MET A 1 -4.98 11.33 -19.33
C MET A 1 -4.52 10.97 -17.93
N MET A 2 -4.26 11.97 -17.11
CA MET A 2 -3.85 11.73 -15.71
C MET A 2 -5.07 11.42 -14.85
N THR A 3 -5.01 10.33 -14.10
CA THR A 3 -6.10 10.00 -13.19
C THR A 3 -5.92 10.71 -11.86
N ASN A 4 -7.03 11.20 -11.30
CA ASN A 4 -7.09 11.72 -9.93
C ASN A 4 -7.78 10.71 -9.00
N ASP A 5 -8.06 9.50 -9.47
CA ASP A 5 -8.67 8.45 -8.68
C ASP A 5 -7.65 7.91 -7.68
N ILE A 6 -7.92 8.13 -6.38
CA ILE A 6 -7.01 7.71 -5.32
C ILE A 6 -6.81 6.19 -5.31
N ASN A 7 -7.84 5.42 -5.65
CA ASN A 7 -7.71 3.95 -5.73
C ASN A 7 -6.70 3.55 -6.79
N GLU A 8 -6.76 4.18 -7.96
CA GLU A 8 -5.82 3.90 -9.05
C GLU A 8 -4.40 4.34 -8.70
N ILE A 9 -4.25 5.50 -8.09
CA ILE A 9 -2.94 6.02 -7.67
C ILE A 9 -2.29 5.07 -6.68
N VAL A 10 -3.03 4.63 -5.67
CA VAL A 10 -2.51 3.71 -4.65
C VAL A 10 -2.19 2.35 -5.28
N PHE A 11 -3.06 1.84 -6.13
CA PHE A 11 -2.82 0.58 -6.83
C PHE A 11 -1.51 0.62 -7.63
N ARG A 12 -1.31 1.65 -8.44
CA ARG A 12 -0.09 1.80 -9.23
C ARG A 12 1.15 1.96 -8.36
N GLY A 13 1.02 2.71 -7.26
CA GLY A 13 2.11 2.86 -6.30
C GLY A 13 2.51 1.53 -5.67
N LEU A 14 1.54 0.71 -5.27
CA LEU A 14 1.80 -0.61 -4.72
C LEU A 14 2.49 -1.52 -5.73
N VAL A 15 2.04 -1.53 -6.97
CA VAL A 15 2.67 -2.30 -8.04
C VAL A 15 4.12 -1.87 -8.22
N SER A 16 4.39 -0.57 -8.22
CA SER A 16 5.76 -0.04 -8.34
C SER A 16 6.65 -0.48 -7.18
N ILE A 17 6.13 -0.44 -5.94
CA ILE A 17 6.87 -0.91 -4.76
C ILE A 17 7.25 -2.38 -4.92
N LEU A 18 6.28 -3.21 -5.29
CA LEU A 18 6.48 -4.66 -5.40
C LEU A 18 7.43 -5.03 -6.54
N GLU A 19 7.35 -4.34 -7.66
CA GLU A 19 8.25 -4.56 -8.79
C GLU A 19 9.68 -4.15 -8.47
N GLY A 20 9.86 -3.16 -7.58
CA GLY A 20 11.17 -2.71 -7.14
C GLY A 20 11.82 -3.58 -6.09
N GLN A 21 11.08 -4.54 -5.50
CA GLN A 21 11.61 -5.40 -4.46
C GLN A 21 12.25 -6.65 -5.05
N SER A 22 13.53 -6.87 -4.69
CA SER A 22 14.26 -8.05 -5.16
C SER A 22 13.68 -9.37 -4.66
N ARG A 23 12.99 -9.34 -3.52
CA ARG A 23 12.40 -10.55 -2.91
C ARG A 23 10.90 -10.66 -3.15
N SER A 24 10.31 -9.78 -3.91
CA SER A 24 8.89 -9.82 -4.27
C SER A 24 7.94 -9.82 -3.07
N ASN A 25 8.38 -9.32 -1.91
CA ASN A 25 7.50 -9.17 -0.76
C ASN A 25 7.79 -7.85 -0.03
N TRP A 26 6.78 -7.37 0.67
CA TRP A 26 6.88 -6.15 1.45
C TRP A 26 6.01 -6.28 2.69
N THR A 27 6.55 -5.90 3.84
CA THR A 27 5.82 -5.91 5.11
C THR A 27 6.09 -4.62 5.86
N GLY A 28 5.05 -4.03 6.42
CA GLY A 28 5.19 -2.83 7.24
C GLY A 28 3.85 -2.34 7.74
N THR A 29 3.88 -1.27 8.52
CA THR A 29 2.66 -0.59 8.99
C THR A 29 2.08 0.27 7.89
N MET A 30 0.87 0.83 8.13
CA MET A 30 0.29 1.80 7.19
C MET A 30 1.17 3.05 7.09
N THR A 31 1.82 3.46 8.17
CA THR A 31 2.76 4.58 8.15
C THR A 31 3.98 4.26 7.29
N ASN A 32 4.54 3.07 7.43
CA ASN A 32 5.63 2.60 6.57
C ASN A 32 5.20 2.57 5.10
N LEU A 33 3.98 2.12 4.84
CA LEU A 33 3.45 2.06 3.48
C LEU A 33 3.28 3.45 2.88
N THR A 34 2.80 4.42 3.67
CA THR A 34 2.70 5.81 3.23
C THR A 34 4.08 6.34 2.81
N THR A 35 5.12 6.07 3.60
CA THR A 35 6.48 6.47 3.29
C THR A 35 6.96 5.81 1.98
N ALA A 36 6.69 4.52 1.81
CA ALA A 36 7.07 3.81 0.59
C ALA A 36 6.34 4.36 -0.63
N LEU A 37 5.04 4.65 -0.51
CA LEU A 37 4.26 5.25 -1.59
C LEU A 37 4.80 6.64 -1.96
N ASN A 38 5.20 7.43 -0.96
CA ASN A 38 5.77 8.76 -1.21
C ASN A 38 7.05 8.70 -2.04
N ARG A 39 7.78 7.60 -1.98
CA ARG A 39 9.02 7.42 -2.76
C ARG A 39 8.76 7.08 -4.22
N VAL A 40 7.65 6.41 -4.52
CA VAL A 40 7.36 5.95 -5.88
C VAL A 40 6.36 6.83 -6.62
N LEU A 41 5.61 7.67 -5.90
CA LEU A 41 4.62 8.55 -6.49
C LEU A 41 5.22 9.93 -6.78
N SER A 42 4.69 10.60 -7.82
CA SER A 42 5.06 11.98 -8.12
C SER A 42 4.56 12.92 -7.01
N LYS A 43 5.12 14.13 -6.96
CA LYS A 43 4.70 15.13 -5.98
C LYS A 43 3.19 15.39 -6.04
N ARG A 44 2.63 15.47 -7.25
CA ARG A 44 1.21 15.69 -7.47
C ARG A 44 0.37 14.54 -6.92
N GLN A 45 0.79 13.30 -7.18
CA GLN A 45 0.09 12.11 -6.69
C GLN A 45 0.16 11.98 -5.18
N ARG A 46 1.32 12.33 -4.58
CA ARG A 46 1.49 12.30 -3.12
C ARG A 46 0.51 13.21 -2.40
N SER A 47 0.19 14.36 -2.99
CA SER A 47 -0.74 15.30 -2.38
C SER A 47 -2.17 14.75 -2.30
N LEU A 48 -2.48 13.71 -3.09
CA LEU A 48 -3.80 13.08 -3.10
C LEU A 48 -3.89 11.89 -2.15
N LEU A 49 -2.79 11.48 -1.53
CA LEU A 49 -2.81 10.35 -0.59
C LEU A 49 -3.65 10.69 0.65
N PRO A 50 -4.29 9.67 1.27
CA PRO A 50 -5.04 9.88 2.50
C PRO A 50 -4.16 10.46 3.60
N GLY A 51 -4.73 11.34 4.42
CA GLY A 51 -4.00 12.03 5.47
C GLY A 51 -3.74 11.23 6.73
N SER A 52 -4.24 10.00 6.83
CA SER A 52 -4.07 9.18 8.02
C SER A 52 -3.88 7.71 7.65
N PRO A 53 -3.23 6.92 8.54
CA PRO A 53 -3.09 5.47 8.32
C PRO A 53 -4.43 4.76 8.18
N ALA A 54 -5.43 5.14 8.96
CA ALA A 54 -6.76 4.54 8.90
C ALA A 54 -7.42 4.80 7.54
N ALA A 55 -7.31 6.01 7.02
CA ALA A 55 -7.86 6.36 5.71
C ALA A 55 -7.13 5.60 4.59
N LEU A 56 -5.83 5.45 4.69
CA LEU A 56 -5.06 4.67 3.72
C LEU A 56 -5.51 3.20 3.71
N ARG A 57 -5.76 2.62 4.90
CA ARG A 57 -6.22 1.25 4.99
C ARG A 57 -7.55 1.04 4.25
N VAL A 58 -8.46 2.02 4.33
CA VAL A 58 -9.74 1.95 3.60
C VAL A 58 -9.48 1.86 2.09
N VAL A 59 -8.55 2.67 1.58
CA VAL A 59 -8.19 2.65 0.16
C VAL A 59 -7.54 1.32 -0.22
N ILE A 60 -6.64 0.80 0.63
CA ILE A 60 -5.99 -0.50 0.40
C ILE A 60 -7.06 -1.61 0.28
N ASN A 61 -8.05 -1.60 1.17
CA ASN A 61 -9.14 -2.60 1.12
C ASN A 61 -9.91 -2.54 -0.20
N ARG A 62 -10.04 -1.37 -0.81
CA ARG A 62 -10.72 -1.21 -2.09
C ARG A 62 -9.94 -1.79 -3.25
N VAL A 63 -8.60 -1.77 -3.18
CA VAL A 63 -7.75 -2.22 -4.28
C VAL A 63 -7.18 -3.62 -4.06
N VAL A 64 -7.44 -4.23 -2.91
CA VAL A 64 -6.82 -5.51 -2.52
C VAL A 64 -7.10 -6.61 -3.54
N ASN A 65 -8.32 -6.69 -4.09
CA ASN A 65 -8.65 -7.70 -5.07
C ASN A 65 -7.89 -7.52 -6.39
N ARG A 66 -7.67 -6.27 -6.78
CA ARG A 66 -6.88 -5.97 -7.98
C ARG A 66 -5.42 -6.41 -7.79
N ILE A 67 -4.88 -6.20 -6.59
CA ILE A 67 -3.53 -6.64 -6.24
C ILE A 67 -3.47 -8.17 -6.26
N ARG A 68 -4.45 -8.84 -5.65
CA ARG A 68 -4.52 -10.32 -5.65
C ARG A 68 -4.61 -10.90 -7.05
N ASN A 69 -5.34 -10.23 -7.94
CA ASN A 69 -5.48 -10.66 -9.32
C ASN A 69 -4.16 -10.61 -10.11
N ARG A 70 -3.17 -9.90 -9.60
CA ARG A 70 -1.82 -9.86 -10.18
C ARG A 70 -0.90 -10.94 -9.59
N GLY A 71 -1.46 -11.87 -8.81
CA GLY A 71 -0.68 -12.94 -8.20
C GLY A 71 0.00 -12.57 -6.89
N VAL A 72 -0.45 -11.49 -6.26
CA VAL A 72 0.12 -11.01 -5.00
C VAL A 72 -0.82 -11.36 -3.85
N SER A 73 -0.31 -12.04 -2.84
CA SER A 73 -1.04 -12.29 -1.60
C SER A 73 -0.99 -11.05 -0.72
N VAL A 74 -2.13 -10.69 -0.13
CA VAL A 74 -2.23 -9.56 0.78
C VAL A 74 -2.76 -10.06 2.12
N ARG A 75 -2.03 -9.81 3.19
CA ARG A 75 -2.43 -10.20 4.55
C ARG A 75 -2.37 -9.00 5.47
N PHE A 76 -3.41 -8.83 6.28
CA PHE A 76 -3.43 -7.86 7.36
C PHE A 76 -3.09 -8.60 8.64
N ILE A 77 -2.05 -8.15 9.33
CA ILE A 77 -1.50 -8.84 10.49
C ILE A 77 -1.59 -7.90 11.69
N ARG A 78 -2.06 -8.42 12.83
CA ARG A 78 -2.04 -7.68 14.08
C ARG A 78 -0.92 -8.26 14.94
N SER A 79 -0.07 -7.39 15.47
CA SER A 79 0.92 -7.79 16.46
C SER A 79 0.24 -8.34 17.71
N THR A 80 0.81 -9.40 18.29
CA THR A 80 0.31 -10.00 19.54
C THR A 80 0.93 -9.37 20.77
N ASP A 81 1.88 -8.44 20.60
CA ASP A 81 2.52 -7.76 21.72
C ASP A 81 1.66 -6.59 22.25
N HIS A 82 2.17 -5.88 23.25
CA HIS A 82 1.45 -4.78 23.90
C HIS A 82 1.23 -3.57 22.98
N SER A 83 1.98 -3.45 21.90
CA SER A 83 1.87 -2.31 20.99
C SER A 83 0.62 -2.34 20.13
N ARG A 84 0.00 -3.51 19.94
CA ARG A 84 -1.17 -3.73 19.08
C ARG A 84 -0.97 -3.16 17.69
N THR A 85 0.27 -3.18 17.21
CA THR A 85 0.62 -2.65 15.89
C THR A 85 0.00 -3.49 14.80
N ARG A 86 -0.52 -2.83 13.77
CA ARG A 86 -1.12 -3.48 12.61
C ARG A 86 -0.18 -3.38 11.43
N TYR A 87 0.05 -4.52 10.78
CA TYR A 87 0.92 -4.63 9.61
C TYR A 87 0.14 -5.11 8.40
N VAL A 88 0.64 -4.80 7.24
CA VAL A 88 0.17 -5.40 6.00
C VAL A 88 1.37 -6.08 5.32
N ARG A 89 1.13 -7.27 4.77
CA ARG A 89 2.16 -8.02 4.04
C ARG A 89 1.68 -8.30 2.63
N PHE A 90 2.52 -7.93 1.68
CA PHE A 90 2.33 -8.26 0.27
C PHE A 90 3.38 -9.29 -0.11
N THR A 91 2.97 -10.43 -0.66
CA THR A 91 3.86 -11.53 -1.04
C THR A 91 3.53 -11.99 -2.44
N ARG A 92 4.52 -12.04 -3.30
CA ARG A 92 4.37 -12.59 -4.64
C ARG A 92 4.58 -14.06 -4.68
#